data_4fea9b066ab1de0b1b08794fcb0eb33b
#
_entry.id   4fea9b066ab1de0b1b08794fcb0eb33b
#
_cell.length_a   1.000
_cell.length_b   1.000
_cell.length_c   1.000
_cell.angle_alpha   90.00
_cell.angle_beta   90.00
_cell.angle_gamma   90.00
#
_symmetry.space_group_name_H-M   'P 1'
#
loop_
_entity.id
_entity.type
_entity.pdbx_description
1 polymer ?
#
loop_
_entity_poly.entity_id
_entity_poly.type
_entity_poly.pdbx_seq_one_letter_code
_entity_poly.pdbx_strand_id
1 'polypeptide(L)'
;MEVELRLTLTARKLGKALLQLSAPLYLQAQTNSWGPLQLNEESRVRVLQQAEHWALDIYKALACVPVLAEVTQTTANAVRINAGSLAGVKVGDDWLLADPTKVPQRMLEPGVNGQTVVAKVQYVNAHYAQLKVVAGPAQNIQRHWAAWFAEDAR
;
A
#
# COMPACT_ATOMS: atom_id res chain seq x y z
N MET A 1 27.92 -12.17 20.09
CA MET A 1 27.25 -10.86 20.25
C MET A 1 25.78 -11.04 19.92
N GLU A 2 24.93 -10.60 20.83
CA GLU A 2 23.49 -10.57 20.59
C GLU A 2 23.12 -9.22 19.95
N VAL A 3 22.39 -9.28 18.85
CA VAL A 3 21.93 -8.10 18.11
C VAL A 3 20.45 -8.24 17.88
N GLU A 4 19.68 -7.22 18.22
CA GLU A 4 18.27 -7.16 17.87
C GLU A 4 18.12 -6.50 16.49
N LEU A 5 17.65 -7.25 15.51
CA LEU A 5 17.21 -6.68 14.24
C LEU A 5 15.77 -6.18 14.41
N ARG A 6 15.53 -4.96 13.98
CA ARG A 6 14.20 -4.35 14.00
C ARG A 6 13.86 -3.79 12.61
N LEU A 7 12.69 -4.17 12.09
CA LEU A 7 12.14 -3.66 10.84
C LEU A 7 10.80 -2.97 11.14
N THR A 8 10.65 -1.75 10.65
CA THR A 8 9.38 -1.02 10.75
C THR A 8 8.92 -0.61 9.36
N LEU A 9 7.75 -1.10 8.96
CA LEU A 9 7.08 -0.69 7.73
C LEU A 9 6.07 0.41 8.06
N THR A 10 6.22 1.59 7.47
CA THR A 10 5.37 2.74 7.74
C THR A 10 4.62 3.18 6.49
N ALA A 11 3.31 3.37 6.60
CA ALA A 11 2.54 4.00 5.53
C ALA A 11 2.86 5.50 5.47
N ARG A 12 3.52 5.95 4.41
CA ARG A 12 4.00 7.33 4.26
C ARG A 12 2.90 8.38 4.41
N LYS A 13 1.69 8.14 3.91
CA LYS A 13 0.56 9.08 3.99
C LYS A 13 -0.17 9.05 5.33
N LEU A 14 -0.12 7.95 6.06
CA LEU A 14 -0.86 7.78 7.31
C LEU A 14 0.00 8.01 8.56
N GLY A 15 1.32 8.05 8.42
CA GLY A 15 2.26 8.16 9.54
C GLY A 15 2.21 6.99 10.54
N LYS A 16 1.38 5.98 10.27
CA LYS A 16 1.22 4.81 11.14
C LYS A 16 2.14 3.68 10.71
N ALA A 17 2.72 3.01 11.69
CA ALA A 17 3.41 1.75 11.43
C ALA A 17 2.39 0.70 11.01
N LEU A 18 2.59 0.10 9.83
CA LEU A 18 1.78 -1.01 9.31
C LEU A 18 2.22 -2.33 9.90
N LEU A 19 3.53 -2.48 10.12
CA LEU A 19 4.14 -3.70 10.61
C LEU A 19 5.40 -3.34 11.39
N GLN A 20 5.59 -3.99 12.52
CA GLN A 20 6.84 -3.96 13.28
C GLN A 20 7.27 -5.40 13.52
N LEU A 21 8.47 -5.72 13.09
CA LEU A 21 9.10 -7.01 13.28
C LEU A 21 10.38 -6.81 14.07
N SER A 22 10.64 -7.66 15.05
CA SER A 22 11.92 -7.72 15.75
C SER A 22 12.35 -9.17 15.93
N ALA A 23 13.64 -9.42 15.79
CA ALA A 23 14.22 -10.74 16.04
C ALA A 23 15.58 -10.58 16.69
N PRO A 24 15.83 -11.27 17.82
CA PRO A 24 17.16 -11.39 18.38
C PRO A 24 17.98 -12.33 17.50
N LEU A 25 19.16 -11.90 17.12
CA LEU A 25 20.12 -12.68 16.37
C LEU A 25 21.42 -12.81 17.14
N TYR A 26 21.90 -14.02 17.29
CA TYR A 26 23.24 -14.30 17.84
C TYR A 26 24.25 -14.33 16.70
N LEU A 27 24.99 -13.24 16.56
CA LEU A 27 25.98 -13.08 15.49
C LEU A 27 27.39 -13.32 16.03
N GLN A 28 28.19 -14.04 15.27
CA GLN A 28 29.60 -14.18 15.50
C GLN A 28 30.37 -13.29 14.54
N ALA A 29 31.16 -12.39 15.07
CA ALA A 29 32.00 -11.52 14.31
C ALA A 29 33.45 -12.01 14.40
N GLN A 30 34.15 -12.01 13.26
CA GLN A 30 35.58 -12.19 13.23
C GLN A 30 36.26 -10.81 13.31
N THR A 31 37.03 -10.59 14.36
CA THR A 31 37.87 -9.39 14.46
C THR A 31 39.21 -9.70 13.89
N ASN A 32 39.53 -9.17 12.73
CA ASN A 32 40.92 -9.01 12.33
C ASN A 32 41.45 -7.80 13.08
N SER A 33 42.64 -7.91 13.68
CA SER A 33 43.24 -6.96 14.65
C SER A 33 43.24 -5.48 14.19
N TRP A 34 43.00 -5.19 12.94
CA TRP A 34 43.09 -3.84 12.32
C TRP A 34 42.05 -3.55 11.25
N GLY A 35 41.00 -4.36 11.12
CA GLY A 35 39.97 -4.22 10.08
C GLY A 35 38.56 -3.94 10.63
N PRO A 36 37.63 -3.52 9.77
CA PRO A 36 36.20 -3.40 10.15
C PRO A 36 35.66 -4.76 10.57
N LEU A 37 34.72 -4.73 11.52
CA LEU A 37 34.04 -5.90 12.04
C LEU A 37 33.35 -6.65 10.88
N GLN A 38 33.74 -7.88 10.60
CA GLN A 38 33.15 -8.69 9.55
C GLN A 38 32.35 -9.83 10.19
N LEU A 39 31.12 -10.01 9.72
CA LEU A 39 30.34 -11.16 10.10
C LEU A 39 30.91 -12.42 9.47
N ASN A 40 31.01 -13.50 10.24
CA ASN A 40 31.34 -14.81 9.66
C ASN A 40 30.20 -15.29 8.73
N GLU A 41 30.50 -16.27 7.88
CA GLU A 41 29.55 -16.74 6.85
C GLU A 41 28.26 -17.29 7.47
N GLU A 42 28.36 -17.99 8.58
CA GLU A 42 27.18 -18.52 9.30
C GLU A 42 26.27 -17.40 9.79
N SER A 43 26.81 -16.32 10.33
CA SER A 43 26.04 -15.15 10.75
C SER A 43 25.40 -14.42 9.58
N ARG A 44 26.09 -14.34 8.43
CA ARG A 44 25.51 -13.78 7.18
C ARG A 44 24.31 -14.59 6.71
N VAL A 45 24.43 -15.92 6.69
CA VAL A 45 23.32 -16.82 6.32
C VAL A 45 22.13 -16.64 7.27
N ARG A 46 22.36 -16.55 8.58
CA ARG A 46 21.28 -16.31 9.55
C ARG A 46 20.55 -14.99 9.31
N VAL A 47 21.27 -13.92 9.01
CA VAL A 47 20.67 -12.61 8.67
C VAL A 47 19.81 -12.72 7.41
N LEU A 48 20.31 -13.40 6.37
CA LEU A 48 19.58 -13.59 5.12
C LEU A 48 18.31 -14.43 5.32
N GLN A 49 18.39 -15.53 6.06
CA GLN A 49 17.21 -16.36 6.39
C GLN A 49 16.16 -15.58 7.18
N GLN A 50 16.58 -14.74 8.13
CA GLN A 50 15.65 -13.87 8.86
C GLN A 50 15.00 -12.83 7.94
N ALA A 51 15.74 -12.27 7.01
CA ALA A 51 15.21 -11.32 6.03
C ALA A 51 14.21 -11.99 5.07
N GLU A 52 14.47 -13.21 4.61
CA GLU A 52 13.54 -14.01 3.81
C GLU A 52 12.25 -14.33 4.57
N HIS A 53 12.36 -14.70 5.84
CA HIS A 53 11.21 -14.93 6.69
C HIS A 53 10.34 -13.68 6.83
N TRP A 54 10.96 -12.54 7.09
CA TRP A 54 10.25 -11.26 7.17
C TRP A 54 9.64 -10.81 5.84
N ALA A 55 10.24 -11.16 4.70
CA ALA A 55 9.65 -10.88 3.39
C ALA A 55 8.27 -11.50 3.23
N LEU A 56 8.07 -12.73 3.73
CA LEU A 56 6.77 -13.39 3.73
C LEU A 56 5.76 -12.69 4.65
N ASP A 57 6.18 -12.25 5.83
CA ASP A 57 5.33 -11.55 6.77
C ASP A 57 4.93 -10.17 6.24
N ILE A 58 5.87 -9.46 5.62
CA ILE A 58 5.61 -8.19 4.91
C ILE A 58 4.59 -8.41 3.80
N TYR A 59 4.79 -9.45 2.97
CA TYR A 59 3.86 -9.75 1.89
C TYR A 59 2.44 -10.03 2.41
N LYS A 60 2.29 -10.83 3.46
CA LYS A 60 0.99 -11.11 4.10
C LYS A 60 0.36 -9.83 4.66
N ALA A 61 1.14 -9.01 5.37
CA ALA A 61 0.65 -7.76 5.92
C ALA A 61 0.20 -6.78 4.84
N LEU A 62 0.93 -6.68 3.73
CA LEU A 62 0.58 -5.82 2.59
C LEU A 62 -0.63 -6.35 1.81
N ALA A 63 -0.83 -7.67 1.74
CA ALA A 63 -2.01 -8.24 1.10
C ALA A 63 -3.32 -7.88 1.80
N CYS A 64 -3.27 -7.54 3.09
CA CYS A 64 -4.43 -7.08 3.87
C CYS A 64 -4.61 -5.56 3.85
N VAL A 65 -3.68 -4.80 3.25
CA VAL A 65 -3.80 -3.34 3.14
C VAL A 65 -4.54 -3.01 1.85
N PRO A 66 -5.70 -2.35 1.92
CA PRO A 66 -6.43 -1.97 0.72
C PRO A 66 -5.57 -1.06 -0.16
N VAL A 67 -5.61 -1.30 -1.47
CA VAL A 67 -4.88 -0.46 -2.43
C VAL A 67 -5.51 0.93 -2.41
N LEU A 68 -4.81 1.88 -1.82
CA LEU A 68 -5.21 3.28 -1.80
C LEU A 68 -4.50 4.02 -2.94
N ALA A 69 -5.25 4.35 -3.96
CA ALA A 69 -4.78 5.15 -5.07
C ALA A 69 -5.23 6.62 -4.93
N GLU A 70 -4.75 7.45 -5.83
CA GLU A 70 -5.08 8.87 -5.89
C GLU A 70 -5.50 9.24 -7.30
N VAL A 71 -6.54 10.07 -7.40
CA VAL A 71 -6.97 10.66 -8.68
C VAL A 71 -5.93 11.65 -9.16
N THR A 72 -5.33 11.35 -10.30
CA THR A 72 -4.29 12.21 -10.92
C THR A 72 -4.83 13.13 -12.00
N GLN A 73 -5.89 12.70 -12.67
CA GLN A 73 -6.51 13.47 -13.77
C GLN A 73 -8.00 13.16 -13.85
N THR A 74 -8.78 14.18 -14.15
CA THR A 74 -10.21 14.07 -14.40
C THR A 74 -10.55 14.72 -15.73
N THR A 75 -11.45 14.08 -16.48
CA THR A 75 -12.10 14.62 -17.66
C THR A 75 -13.60 14.45 -17.51
N ALA A 76 -14.41 14.97 -18.43
CA ALA A 76 -15.86 14.94 -18.30
C ALA A 76 -16.44 13.54 -18.02
N ASN A 77 -15.85 12.48 -18.55
CA ASN A 77 -16.36 11.11 -18.43
C ASN A 77 -15.33 10.09 -17.97
N ALA A 78 -14.10 10.48 -17.71
CA ALA A 78 -13.04 9.57 -17.32
C ALA A 78 -12.19 10.12 -16.18
N VAL A 79 -11.75 9.22 -15.32
CA VAL A 79 -10.88 9.50 -14.18
C VAL A 79 -9.64 8.65 -14.31
N ARG A 80 -8.48 9.22 -14.06
CA ARG A 80 -7.21 8.49 -14.01
C ARG A 80 -6.71 8.40 -12.59
N ILE A 81 -6.34 7.19 -12.17
CA ILE A 81 -5.73 6.92 -10.87
C ILE A 81 -4.27 6.49 -11.03
N ASN A 82 -3.44 6.71 -10.00
CA ASN A 82 -2.03 6.32 -9.94
C ASN A 82 -1.81 4.87 -9.47
N ALA A 83 -2.76 3.99 -9.76
CA ALA A 83 -2.63 2.55 -9.56
C ALA A 83 -2.93 1.83 -10.85
N GLY A 84 -2.15 0.82 -11.17
CA GLY A 84 -2.26 0.03 -12.40
C GLY A 84 -2.11 -1.46 -12.14
N SER A 85 -1.76 -2.23 -13.17
CA SER A 85 -1.64 -3.68 -13.06
C SER A 85 -0.59 -4.14 -12.05
N LEU A 86 0.47 -3.35 -11.81
CA LEU A 86 1.46 -3.65 -10.77
C LEU A 86 0.88 -3.54 -9.34
N ALA A 87 -0.19 -2.78 -9.17
CA ALA A 87 -0.95 -2.69 -7.92
C ALA A 87 -2.15 -3.65 -7.88
N GLY A 88 -2.25 -4.59 -8.82
CA GLY A 88 -3.32 -5.57 -8.86
C GLY A 88 -4.61 -5.10 -9.53
N VAL A 89 -4.66 -3.88 -10.08
CA VAL A 89 -5.84 -3.34 -10.76
C VAL A 89 -6.12 -4.09 -12.06
N LYS A 90 -7.39 -4.44 -12.28
CA LYS A 90 -7.85 -5.16 -13.49
C LYS A 90 -8.96 -4.39 -14.18
N VAL A 91 -9.10 -4.60 -15.48
CA VAL A 91 -10.24 -4.08 -16.24
C VAL A 91 -11.51 -4.71 -15.71
N GLY A 92 -12.54 -3.88 -15.48
CA GLY A 92 -13.82 -4.30 -14.92
C GLY A 92 -13.94 -4.13 -13.40
N ASP A 93 -12.85 -3.86 -12.68
CA ASP A 93 -12.87 -3.59 -11.24
C ASP A 93 -13.71 -2.35 -10.94
N ASP A 94 -14.47 -2.41 -9.87
CA ASP A 94 -15.24 -1.28 -9.35
C ASP A 94 -14.43 -0.56 -8.26
N TRP A 95 -14.36 0.76 -8.36
CA TRP A 95 -13.62 1.61 -7.47
C TRP A 95 -14.50 2.71 -6.88
N LEU A 96 -14.27 3.00 -5.61
CA LEU A 96 -14.87 4.12 -4.92
C LEU A 96 -13.90 5.31 -4.92
N LEU A 97 -14.40 6.48 -5.28
CA LEU A 97 -13.64 7.72 -5.29
C LEU A 97 -14.29 8.69 -4.31
N ALA A 98 -13.52 9.31 -3.43
CA ALA A 98 -14.02 10.33 -2.52
C ALA A 98 -12.93 11.34 -2.12
N ASP A 99 -13.37 12.50 -1.64
CA ASP A 99 -12.52 13.51 -1.04
C ASP A 99 -11.97 12.98 0.31
N PRO A 100 -10.65 12.79 0.45
CA PRO A 100 -10.06 12.21 1.65
C PRO A 100 -10.29 13.06 2.92
N THR A 101 -10.62 14.35 2.74
CA THR A 101 -10.90 15.26 3.87
C THR A 101 -12.33 15.14 4.38
N LYS A 102 -13.21 14.54 3.58
CA LYS A 102 -14.66 14.43 3.86
C LYS A 102 -15.12 12.98 4.11
N VAL A 103 -14.22 12.01 3.89
CA VAL A 103 -14.56 10.61 4.16
C VAL A 103 -14.52 10.38 5.66
N PRO A 104 -15.64 10.02 6.29
CA PRO A 104 -15.67 9.61 7.69
C PRO A 104 -14.83 8.38 7.88
N GLN A 105 -14.26 8.19 9.07
CA GLN A 105 -13.46 7.01 9.40
C GLN A 105 -14.26 5.69 9.31
N ARG A 106 -15.59 5.78 9.20
CA ARG A 106 -16.49 4.65 8.96
C ARG A 106 -17.33 4.95 7.72
N MET A 107 -17.00 4.28 6.62
CA MET A 107 -17.68 4.44 5.32
C MET A 107 -19.18 4.06 5.30
N LEU A 108 -19.68 3.49 6.38
CA LEU A 108 -21.07 3.01 6.50
C LEU A 108 -22.01 4.00 7.23
N GLU A 109 -21.54 5.22 7.53
CA GLU A 109 -22.43 6.20 8.17
C GLU A 109 -23.45 6.77 7.17
N PRO A 110 -24.75 6.83 7.54
CA PRO A 110 -25.76 7.45 6.70
C PRO A 110 -25.42 8.92 6.42
N GLY A 111 -25.39 9.32 5.16
CA GLY A 111 -25.09 10.70 4.74
C GLY A 111 -23.87 10.85 3.85
N VAL A 112 -23.02 9.84 3.72
CA VAL A 112 -21.83 9.84 2.86
C VAL A 112 -22.17 9.60 1.38
N ASN A 113 -23.34 9.04 1.09
CA ASN A 113 -23.77 8.60 -0.25
C ASN A 113 -23.78 9.69 -1.33
N GLY A 114 -23.83 10.98 -0.94
CA GLY A 114 -23.78 12.10 -1.88
C GLY A 114 -22.36 12.60 -2.23
N GLN A 115 -21.32 12.05 -1.60
CA GLN A 115 -19.92 12.52 -1.75
C GLN A 115 -19.01 11.45 -2.34
N THR A 116 -19.51 10.24 -2.54
CA THR A 116 -18.76 9.12 -3.08
C THR A 116 -19.18 8.86 -4.52
N VAL A 117 -18.19 8.63 -5.38
CA VAL A 117 -18.38 8.28 -6.79
C VAL A 117 -17.94 6.84 -7.01
N VAL A 118 -18.77 6.07 -7.71
CA VAL A 118 -18.42 4.72 -8.16
C VAL A 118 -17.91 4.81 -9.59
N ALA A 119 -16.76 4.23 -9.85
CA ALA A 119 -16.16 4.21 -11.16
C ALA A 119 -15.66 2.80 -11.50
N LYS A 120 -15.79 2.40 -12.75
CA LYS A 120 -15.35 1.11 -13.27
C LYS A 120 -14.11 1.27 -14.13
N VAL A 121 -13.13 0.39 -13.92
CA VAL A 121 -11.88 0.39 -14.70
C VAL A 121 -12.16 -0.02 -16.13
N GLN A 122 -11.81 0.83 -17.09
CA GLN A 122 -11.90 0.58 -18.51
C GLN A 122 -10.57 0.22 -19.17
N TYR A 123 -9.49 0.81 -18.66
CA TYR A 123 -8.15 0.61 -19.19
C TYR A 123 -7.13 0.56 -18.07
N VAL A 124 -6.15 -0.34 -18.19
CA VAL A 124 -5.08 -0.51 -17.19
C VAL A 124 -3.73 -0.48 -17.89
N ASN A 125 -2.82 0.33 -17.34
CA ASN A 125 -1.39 0.32 -17.65
C ASN A 125 -0.63 -0.22 -16.42
N ALA A 126 0.67 -0.42 -16.52
CA ALA A 126 1.50 -0.86 -15.40
C ALA A 126 1.35 0.02 -14.15
N HIS A 127 1.30 1.34 -14.31
CA HIS A 127 1.36 2.32 -13.22
C HIS A 127 0.09 3.14 -13.03
N TYR A 128 -0.87 3.06 -13.92
CA TYR A 128 -2.11 3.82 -13.84
C TYR A 128 -3.29 3.05 -14.45
N ALA A 129 -4.49 3.44 -14.06
CA ALA A 129 -5.72 2.98 -14.68
C ALA A 129 -6.62 4.16 -15.06
N GLN A 130 -7.45 3.95 -16.08
CA GLN A 130 -8.52 4.86 -16.48
C GLN A 130 -9.86 4.23 -16.12
N LEU A 131 -10.67 5.02 -15.42
CA LEU A 131 -11.97 4.61 -14.93
C LEU A 131 -13.06 5.47 -15.57
N LYS A 132 -14.20 4.86 -15.81
CA LYS A 132 -15.44 5.55 -16.20
C LYS A 132 -16.34 5.65 -14.99
N VAL A 133 -16.89 6.83 -14.75
CA VAL A 133 -17.88 7.01 -13.68
C VAL A 133 -19.16 6.24 -14.02
N VAL A 134 -19.62 5.45 -13.07
CA VAL A 134 -20.85 4.63 -13.18
C VAL A 134 -21.97 5.24 -12.35
N ALA A 135 -21.65 5.77 -11.17
CA ALA A 135 -22.64 6.36 -10.27
C ALA A 135 -21.99 7.47 -9.42
N GLY A 136 -22.82 8.43 -8.99
CA GLY A 136 -22.41 9.54 -8.15
C GLY A 136 -22.14 10.84 -8.92
N PRO A 137 -21.81 11.92 -8.20
CA PRO A 137 -21.64 13.26 -8.76
C PRO A 137 -20.28 13.42 -9.46
N ALA A 138 -20.19 12.99 -10.71
CA ALA A 138 -18.94 13.01 -11.51
C ALA A 138 -18.31 14.41 -11.61
N GLN A 139 -19.13 15.47 -11.63
CA GLN A 139 -18.65 16.86 -11.70
C GLN A 139 -17.86 17.33 -10.48
N ASN A 140 -17.97 16.62 -9.36
CA ASN A 140 -17.31 16.99 -8.11
C ASN A 140 -15.92 16.34 -7.96
N ILE A 141 -15.55 15.42 -8.85
CA ILE A 141 -14.28 14.70 -8.74
C ILE A 141 -13.13 15.67 -8.98
N GLN A 142 -12.20 15.71 -8.04
CA GLN A 142 -11.02 16.56 -8.12
C GLN A 142 -9.73 15.72 -8.09
N ARG A 143 -8.63 16.31 -8.52
CA ARG A 143 -7.30 15.73 -8.29
C ARG A 143 -7.09 15.56 -6.79
N HIS A 144 -6.29 14.56 -6.42
CA HIS A 144 -5.97 14.19 -5.05
C HIS A 144 -7.11 13.50 -4.28
N TRP A 145 -8.26 13.24 -4.91
CA TRP A 145 -9.25 12.37 -4.33
C TRP A 145 -8.67 10.98 -4.12
N ALA A 146 -9.04 10.35 -3.02
CA ALA A 146 -8.69 8.97 -2.74
C ALA A 146 -9.55 8.02 -3.55
N ALA A 147 -8.95 6.92 -3.98
CA ALA A 147 -9.60 5.85 -4.72
C ALA A 147 -9.22 4.50 -4.08
N TRP A 148 -10.19 3.62 -3.88
CA TRP A 148 -9.99 2.27 -3.33
C TRP A 148 -10.97 1.28 -3.95
N PHE A 149 -10.68 -0.03 -3.81
CA PHE A 149 -11.53 -1.09 -4.31
C PHE A 149 -12.90 -1.08 -3.63
N ALA A 150 -13.97 -1.25 -4.41
CA ALA A 150 -15.32 -1.30 -3.89
C ALA A 150 -15.61 -2.58 -3.09
N GLU A 151 -14.91 -3.68 -3.36
CA GLU A 151 -15.06 -4.95 -2.64
C GLU A 151 -14.56 -4.88 -1.19
N ASP A 152 -13.59 -4.02 -0.91
CA ASP A 152 -13.05 -3.81 0.45
C ASP A 152 -14.00 -3.00 1.35
N ALA A 153 -15.11 -2.52 0.80
CA ALA A 153 -16.11 -1.71 1.50
C ALA A 153 -17.29 -2.54 2.06
N ARG A 154 -17.21 -3.89 2.00
CA ARG A 154 -18.25 -4.81 2.52
C ARG A 154 -17.94 -5.28 3.93
#